data_00ad5973d63ec3f93897e3f4f1d08fe3
#
_entry.id   00ad5973d63ec3f93897e3f4f1d08fe3
#
_cell.length_a   1.000
_cell.length_b   1.000
_cell.length_c   1.000
_cell.angle_alpha   90.00
_cell.angle_beta   90.00
_cell.angle_gamma   90.00
#
_symmetry.space_group_name_H-M   'P 1'
#
loop_
_entity.id
_entity.type
_entity.pdbx_description
1 polymer ?
#
loop_
_entity_poly.entity_id
_entity_poly.type
_entity_poly.pdbx_seq_one_letter_code
_entity_poly.pdbx_strand_id
1 'polypeptide(L)'
;MKLALLYFNTITGPEIYFSHPGSIKESICKKILGFFDLDMSDQFFEVSLIEDELKLINLYFEITSCWARGNKEMLMLSVITDKNHKSEIFYDILKEYSIKIMSAVNLYKAFYVKGYLKENDPEIELKINELHTLILECYDKLGERLNINLEDEKIIKKFKKFEW
;
A
#
# COMPACT_ATOMS: atom_id res chain seq x y z
N MET A 1 -10.42 -7.72 1.47
CA MET A 1 -9.19 -7.01 1.05
C MET A 1 -9.06 -5.72 1.85
N LYS A 2 -7.84 -5.36 2.25
CA LYS A 2 -7.47 -4.05 2.80
C LYS A 2 -6.25 -3.51 2.06
N LEU A 3 -6.11 -2.20 2.00
CA LEU A 3 -4.92 -1.51 1.49
C LEU A 3 -4.33 -0.66 2.61
N ALA A 4 -3.02 -0.68 2.76
CA ALA A 4 -2.29 0.18 3.67
C ALA A 4 -1.17 0.92 2.94
N LEU A 5 -0.96 2.17 3.32
CA LEU A 5 0.25 2.92 3.03
C LEU A 5 1.08 2.99 4.31
N LEU A 6 2.32 2.54 4.21
CA LEU A 6 3.30 2.61 5.28
C LEU A 6 4.42 3.56 4.88
N TYR A 7 5.06 4.17 5.86
CA TYR A 7 6.24 5.00 5.64
C TYR A 7 7.25 4.82 6.77
N PHE A 8 8.50 5.13 6.49
CA PHE A 8 9.55 5.10 7.49
C PHE A 8 9.75 6.50 8.07
N ASN A 9 9.28 6.70 9.30
CA ASN A 9 9.53 7.91 10.05
C ASN A 9 10.95 7.86 10.63
N THR A 10 11.79 8.83 10.32
CA THR A 10 13.19 8.84 10.75
C THR A 10 13.39 9.01 12.25
N ILE A 11 12.34 9.39 13.00
CA ILE A 11 12.37 9.57 14.46
C ILE A 11 11.80 8.35 15.16
N THR A 12 10.67 7.85 14.73
CA THR A 12 9.89 6.80 15.41
C THR A 12 10.00 5.43 14.75
N GLY A 13 10.59 5.36 13.55
CA GLY A 13 10.67 4.14 12.76
C GLY A 13 9.48 3.93 11.82
N PRO A 14 9.26 2.71 11.33
CA PRO A 14 8.18 2.42 10.40
C PRO A 14 6.81 2.57 11.04
N GLU A 15 5.89 3.23 10.33
CA GLU A 15 4.52 3.48 10.78
C GLU A 15 3.51 3.18 9.65
N ILE A 16 2.29 2.79 10.04
CA ILE A 16 1.16 2.78 9.12
C ILE A 16 0.63 4.21 9.02
N TYR A 17 0.74 4.80 7.84
CA TYR A 17 0.25 6.13 7.58
C TYR A 17 -1.27 6.16 7.42
N PHE A 18 -1.80 5.22 6.63
CA PHE A 18 -3.21 5.11 6.31
C PHE A 18 -3.59 3.67 6.00
N SER A 19 -4.77 3.25 6.41
CA SER A 19 -5.32 1.94 6.04
C SER A 19 -6.81 2.01 5.72
N HIS A 20 -7.25 1.26 4.72
CA HIS A 20 -8.63 1.22 4.28
C HIS A 20 -9.03 -0.20 3.83
N PRO A 21 -10.24 -0.67 4.16
CA PRO A 21 -11.20 -0.12 5.10
C PRO A 21 -10.80 -0.40 6.56
N GLY A 22 -10.88 0.63 7.38
CA GLY A 22 -10.66 0.53 8.82
C GLY A 22 -9.23 0.15 9.23
N SER A 23 -9.04 -0.16 10.50
CA SER A 23 -7.74 -0.52 11.05
C SER A 23 -7.30 -1.94 10.68
N ILE A 24 -6.00 -2.18 10.78
CA ILE A 24 -5.37 -3.50 10.61
C ILE A 24 -5.18 -4.11 12.01
N LYS A 25 -5.36 -5.43 12.10
CA LYS A 25 -5.11 -6.19 13.33
C LYS A 25 -3.66 -6.00 13.79
N GLU A 26 -3.44 -5.75 15.08
CA GLU A 26 -2.13 -5.43 15.64
C GLU A 26 -1.04 -6.45 15.30
N SER A 27 -1.38 -7.75 15.33
CA SER A 27 -0.44 -8.82 14.99
C SER A 27 0.04 -8.74 13.53
N ILE A 28 -0.83 -8.31 12.61
CA ILE A 28 -0.50 -8.10 11.20
C ILE A 28 0.29 -6.82 11.03
N CYS A 29 -0.07 -5.73 11.73
CA CYS A 29 0.69 -4.48 11.74
C CYS A 29 2.16 -4.71 12.08
N LYS A 30 2.45 -5.44 13.16
CA LYS A 30 3.83 -5.76 13.57
C LYS A 30 4.61 -6.51 12.49
N LYS A 31 3.97 -7.46 11.80
CA LYS A 31 4.60 -8.20 10.70
C LYS A 31 4.91 -7.29 9.51
N ILE A 32 3.95 -6.46 9.10
CA ILE A 32 4.11 -5.56 7.94
C ILE A 32 5.18 -4.51 8.22
N LEU A 33 5.19 -3.90 9.39
CA LEU A 33 6.18 -2.89 9.77
C LEU A 33 7.61 -3.44 9.78
N GLY A 34 7.78 -4.71 10.18
CA GLY A 34 9.07 -5.40 10.14
C GLY A 34 9.66 -5.56 8.74
N PHE A 35 8.89 -5.37 7.67
CA PHE A 35 9.43 -5.47 6.31
C PHE A 35 10.38 -4.33 5.94
N PHE A 36 10.30 -3.19 6.62
CA PHE A 36 11.28 -2.10 6.43
C PHE A 36 12.70 -2.45 6.90
N ASP A 37 12.85 -3.49 7.73
CA ASP A 37 14.15 -3.99 8.16
C ASP A 37 14.82 -4.87 7.09
N LEU A 38 14.09 -5.23 6.04
CA LEU A 38 14.63 -5.97 4.91
C LEU A 38 15.37 -4.99 3.98
N ASP A 39 16.51 -5.41 3.45
CA ASP A 39 17.23 -4.64 2.43
C ASP A 39 16.50 -4.72 1.09
N MET A 40 15.57 -3.78 0.90
CA MET A 40 14.63 -3.77 -0.22
C MET A 40 14.98 -2.65 -1.19
N SER A 41 15.03 -2.99 -2.45
CA SER A 41 14.99 -2.04 -3.56
C SER A 41 13.68 -2.20 -4.31
N ASP A 42 13.08 -1.13 -4.82
CA ASP A 42 11.84 -1.04 -5.62
C ASP A 42 11.28 -2.39 -6.12
N GLN A 43 10.72 -3.21 -5.24
CA GLN A 43 10.32 -4.56 -5.60
C GLN A 43 8.97 -4.93 -5.02
N PHE A 44 8.24 -5.71 -5.81
CA PHE A 44 7.13 -6.49 -5.32
C PHE A 44 7.65 -7.69 -4.54
N PHE A 45 7.02 -7.92 -3.39
CA PHE A 45 7.18 -9.18 -2.67
C PHE A 45 5.87 -9.56 -1.99
N GLU A 46 5.69 -10.84 -1.80
CA GLU A 46 4.51 -11.36 -1.10
C GLU A 46 4.92 -12.20 0.11
N VAL A 47 4.07 -12.17 1.12
CA VAL A 47 4.22 -12.97 2.32
C VAL A 47 2.89 -13.63 2.64
N SER A 48 2.90 -14.96 2.76
CA SER A 48 1.72 -15.73 3.18
C SER A 48 1.72 -15.87 4.70
N LEU A 49 0.64 -15.41 5.33
CA LEU A 49 0.38 -15.60 6.75
C LEU A 49 -0.52 -16.82 6.91
N ILE A 50 0.09 -17.99 7.08
CA ILE A 50 -0.62 -19.28 7.05
C ILE A 50 -1.66 -19.35 8.17
N GLU A 51 -1.32 -18.93 9.39
CA GLU A 51 -2.19 -18.96 10.54
C GLU A 51 -3.42 -18.04 10.42
N ASP A 52 -3.25 -16.90 9.75
CA ASP A 52 -4.31 -15.92 9.54
C ASP A 52 -5.09 -16.16 8.24
N GLU A 53 -4.67 -17.13 7.41
CA GLU A 53 -5.20 -17.41 6.07
C GLU A 53 -5.14 -16.19 5.12
N LEU A 54 -4.17 -15.33 5.33
CA LEU A 54 -3.97 -14.08 4.59
C LEU A 54 -2.71 -14.11 3.74
N LYS A 55 -2.72 -13.26 2.72
CA LYS A 55 -1.57 -12.92 1.90
C LYS A 55 -1.34 -11.42 1.96
N LEU A 56 -0.09 -11.04 2.12
CA LEU A 56 0.39 -9.67 2.08
C LEU A 56 1.13 -9.47 0.77
N ILE A 57 0.68 -8.51 -0.05
CA ILE A 57 1.29 -8.18 -1.34
C ILE A 57 1.80 -6.75 -1.22
N ASN A 58 3.11 -6.60 -1.31
CA ASN A 58 3.79 -5.38 -0.96
C ASN A 58 4.54 -4.81 -2.15
N LEU A 59 4.50 -3.49 -2.29
CA LEU A 59 5.36 -2.73 -3.19
C LEU A 59 6.08 -1.65 -2.40
N TYR A 60 7.40 -1.82 -2.25
CA TYR A 60 8.28 -0.81 -1.70
C TYR A 60 8.68 0.18 -2.79
N PHE A 61 8.74 1.48 -2.47
CA PHE A 61 9.22 2.54 -3.34
C PHE A 61 9.65 3.76 -2.54
N GLU A 62 10.37 4.68 -3.18
CA GLU A 62 10.85 5.90 -2.56
C GLU A 62 10.33 7.13 -3.31
N ILE A 63 10.06 8.21 -2.57
CA ILE A 63 9.76 9.52 -3.15
C ILE A 63 10.83 10.54 -2.76
N THR A 64 11.09 11.49 -3.64
CA THR A 64 12.01 12.60 -3.35
C THR A 64 11.40 13.51 -2.29
N SER A 65 12.21 13.87 -1.29
CA SER A 65 11.80 14.75 -0.18
C SER A 65 12.90 15.74 0.14
N CYS A 66 12.56 17.04 0.08
CA CYS A 66 13.49 18.10 0.50
C CYS A 66 13.62 18.19 2.03
N TRP A 67 12.74 17.53 2.77
CA TRP A 67 12.70 17.57 4.23
C TRP A 67 13.27 16.32 4.89
N ALA A 68 13.39 15.24 4.15
CA ALA A 68 13.95 14.02 4.67
C ALA A 68 15.48 14.07 4.75
N ARG A 69 16.02 13.45 5.78
CA ARG A 69 17.44 13.14 5.85
C ARG A 69 17.76 12.11 4.76
N GLY A 70 18.64 12.49 3.81
CA GLY A 70 18.96 11.65 2.64
C GLY A 70 18.07 11.94 1.43
N ASN A 71 17.23 12.99 1.49
CA ASN A 71 16.40 13.49 0.38
C ASN A 71 15.34 12.49 -0.16
N LYS A 72 14.95 11.51 0.65
CA LYS A 72 13.98 10.49 0.25
C LYS A 72 13.08 10.10 1.43
N GLU A 73 11.81 9.84 1.14
CA GLU A 73 10.91 9.11 2.03
C GLU A 73 10.76 7.67 1.52
N MET A 74 10.87 6.71 2.41
CA MET A 74 10.64 5.30 2.12
C MET A 74 9.19 4.96 2.37
N LEU A 75 8.53 4.42 1.36
CA LEU A 75 7.11 4.09 1.37
C LEU A 75 6.88 2.63 1.00
N MET A 76 5.76 2.09 1.46
CA MET A 76 5.30 0.78 1.04
C MET A 76 3.78 0.75 0.93
N LEU A 77 3.28 0.32 -0.23
CA LEU A 77 1.88 -0.07 -0.40
C LEU A 77 1.73 -1.55 -0.08
N SER A 78 0.80 -1.89 0.80
CA SER A 78 0.52 -3.27 1.20
C SER A 78 -0.94 -3.63 1.00
N VAL A 79 -1.21 -4.62 0.16
CA VAL A 79 -2.53 -5.24 0.03
C VAL A 79 -2.60 -6.44 0.96
N ILE A 80 -3.61 -6.47 1.81
CA ILE A 80 -3.92 -7.58 2.71
C ILE A 80 -5.16 -8.27 2.17
N THR A 81 -5.03 -9.50 1.74
CA THR A 81 -6.09 -10.23 1.06
C THR A 81 -6.12 -11.71 1.47
N ASP A 82 -7.14 -12.44 1.03
CA ASP A 82 -7.22 -13.89 1.24
C ASP A 82 -6.04 -14.60 0.55
N LYS A 83 -5.51 -15.66 1.21
CA LYS A 83 -4.37 -16.43 0.71
C LYS A 83 -4.58 -17.03 -0.69
N ASN A 84 -5.83 -17.27 -1.07
CA ASN A 84 -6.18 -17.91 -2.34
C ASN A 84 -6.23 -16.92 -3.53
N HIS A 85 -6.20 -15.62 -3.28
CA HIS A 85 -6.18 -14.65 -4.36
C HIS A 85 -4.80 -14.63 -5.05
N LYS A 86 -4.82 -14.52 -6.38
CA LYS A 86 -3.60 -14.39 -7.19
C LYS A 86 -3.00 -13.01 -7.00
N SER A 87 -1.70 -12.94 -6.69
CA SER A 87 -1.03 -11.67 -6.43
C SER A 87 -0.88 -10.81 -7.68
N GLU A 88 -0.69 -11.45 -8.82
CA GLU A 88 -0.43 -10.80 -10.11
C GLU A 88 -1.55 -9.84 -10.53
N ILE A 89 -2.80 -10.08 -10.09
CA ILE A 89 -3.93 -9.21 -10.43
C ILE A 89 -3.82 -7.81 -9.84
N PHE A 90 -2.96 -7.62 -8.83
CA PHE A 90 -2.78 -6.36 -8.13
C PHE A 90 -1.56 -5.56 -8.57
N TYR A 91 -0.58 -6.20 -9.23
CA TYR A 91 0.75 -5.62 -9.47
C TYR A 91 0.71 -4.36 -10.33
N ASP A 92 -0.01 -4.37 -11.43
CA ASP A 92 -0.11 -3.23 -12.35
C ASP A 92 -0.77 -2.01 -11.69
N ILE A 93 -1.80 -2.24 -10.85
CA ILE A 93 -2.50 -1.18 -10.13
C ILE A 93 -1.60 -0.58 -9.05
N LEU A 94 -0.95 -1.42 -8.23
CA LEU A 94 -0.01 -0.93 -7.23
C LEU A 94 1.13 -0.13 -7.87
N LYS A 95 1.65 -0.60 -9.02
CA LYS A 95 2.68 0.10 -9.77
C LYS A 95 2.19 1.44 -10.31
N GLU A 96 0.98 1.48 -10.88
CA GLU A 96 0.35 2.72 -11.36
C GLU A 96 0.29 3.76 -10.24
N TYR A 97 -0.22 3.38 -9.06
CA TYR A 97 -0.37 4.32 -7.95
C TYR A 97 0.95 4.69 -7.27
N SER A 98 1.94 3.80 -7.22
CA SER A 98 3.28 4.18 -6.78
C SER A 98 3.88 5.27 -7.68
N ILE A 99 3.69 5.17 -8.99
CA ILE A 99 4.15 6.19 -9.95
C ILE A 99 3.39 7.51 -9.76
N LYS A 100 2.07 7.48 -9.55
CA LYS A 100 1.28 8.69 -9.26
C LYS A 100 1.78 9.38 -7.99
N ILE A 101 2.03 8.62 -6.92
CA ILE A 101 2.56 9.12 -5.65
C ILE A 101 3.96 9.72 -5.84
N MET A 102 4.86 9.03 -6.57
CA MET A 102 6.20 9.52 -6.87
C MET A 102 6.20 10.81 -7.71
N SER A 103 5.23 10.96 -8.60
CA SER A 103 5.14 12.09 -9.54
C SER A 103 4.45 13.31 -8.94
N ALA A 104 3.73 13.16 -7.83
CA ALA A 104 2.99 14.26 -7.20
C ALA A 104 3.95 15.26 -6.55
N VAL A 105 3.83 16.52 -6.98
CA VAL A 105 4.72 17.60 -6.53
C VAL A 105 4.56 17.84 -5.02
N ASN A 106 5.67 17.86 -4.30
CA ASN A 106 5.72 18.13 -2.86
C ASN A 106 4.89 17.17 -1.98
N LEU A 107 4.55 15.99 -2.48
CA LEU A 107 3.70 15.05 -1.72
C LEU A 107 4.35 14.59 -0.42
N TYR A 108 5.68 14.60 -0.33
CA TYR A 108 6.41 14.30 0.91
C TYR A 108 5.94 15.13 2.12
N LYS A 109 5.40 16.34 1.90
CA LYS A 109 4.87 17.20 2.97
C LYS A 109 3.77 16.52 3.79
N ALA A 110 3.02 15.59 3.18
CA ALA A 110 1.98 14.83 3.87
C ALA A 110 2.49 14.01 5.08
N PHE A 111 3.78 13.67 5.12
CA PHE A 111 4.38 12.86 6.17
C PHE A 111 4.90 13.67 7.37
N TYR A 112 4.74 15.00 7.37
CA TYR A 112 5.30 15.91 8.38
C TYR A 112 4.27 16.60 9.27
N VAL A 113 3.14 15.97 9.51
CA VAL A 113 2.03 16.53 10.33
C VAL A 113 2.42 16.82 11.77
N LYS A 114 3.38 16.04 12.32
CA LYS A 114 3.78 16.10 13.73
C LYS A 114 5.12 16.81 13.98
N GLY A 115 5.64 17.51 12.98
CA GLY A 115 6.97 18.16 13.10
C GLY A 115 6.90 19.60 13.58
N TYR A 116 7.37 19.89 14.77
CA TYR A 116 7.37 21.23 15.39
C TYR A 116 7.92 22.37 14.52
N LEU A 117 8.77 22.08 13.54
CA LEU A 117 9.40 23.09 12.70
C LEU A 117 8.58 23.43 11.42
N LYS A 118 7.50 22.70 11.13
CA LYS A 118 6.80 22.76 9.84
C LYS A 118 5.27 22.86 9.99
N GLU A 119 4.77 23.04 11.21
CA GLU A 119 3.35 23.11 11.55
C GLU A 119 2.58 24.24 10.82
N ASN A 120 3.30 25.24 10.28
CA ASN A 120 2.72 26.40 9.60
C ASN A 120 2.78 26.33 8.06
N ASP A 121 3.16 25.20 7.47
CA ASP A 121 3.15 25.09 6.01
C ASP A 121 1.72 24.81 5.53
N PRO A 122 1.08 25.74 4.78
CA PRO A 122 -0.31 25.59 4.36
C PRO A 122 -0.53 24.44 3.35
N GLU A 123 0.54 23.94 2.73
CA GLU A 123 0.44 22.83 1.78
C GLU A 123 0.32 21.47 2.47
N ILE A 124 0.68 21.34 3.74
CA ILE A 124 0.65 20.02 4.43
C ILE A 124 -0.74 19.40 4.36
N GLU A 125 -1.77 20.12 4.77
CA GLU A 125 -3.15 19.61 4.78
C GLU A 125 -3.63 19.26 3.35
N LEU A 126 -3.28 20.08 2.38
CA LEU A 126 -3.59 19.82 0.97
C LEU A 126 -2.96 18.53 0.51
N LYS A 127 -1.68 18.28 0.87
CA LYS A 127 -0.94 17.07 0.47
C LYS A 127 -1.43 15.82 1.20
N ILE A 128 -1.89 15.94 2.44
CA ILE A 128 -2.56 14.85 3.15
C ILE A 128 -3.81 14.42 2.38
N ASN A 129 -4.66 15.38 2.01
CA ASN A 129 -5.89 15.09 1.28
C ASN A 129 -5.62 14.49 -0.10
N GLU A 130 -4.62 15.00 -0.82
CA GLU A 130 -4.17 14.46 -2.10
C GLU A 130 -3.72 12.99 -1.96
N LEU A 131 -2.89 12.70 -0.97
CA LEU A 131 -2.39 11.35 -0.71
C LEU A 131 -3.53 10.39 -0.33
N HIS A 132 -4.44 10.81 0.55
CA HIS A 132 -5.60 10.01 0.94
C HIS A 132 -6.48 9.69 -0.28
N THR A 133 -6.71 10.66 -1.15
CA THR A 133 -7.48 10.47 -2.39
C THR A 133 -6.82 9.41 -3.27
N LEU A 134 -5.51 9.49 -3.50
CA LEU A 134 -4.77 8.51 -4.29
C LEU A 134 -4.87 7.09 -3.71
N ILE A 135 -4.80 6.95 -2.39
CA ILE A 135 -4.90 5.65 -1.73
C ILE A 135 -6.32 5.07 -1.85
N LEU A 136 -7.35 5.89 -1.69
CA LEU A 136 -8.74 5.45 -1.84
C LEU A 136 -9.06 5.05 -3.28
N GLU A 137 -8.62 5.83 -4.27
CA GLU A 137 -8.74 5.45 -5.70
C GLU A 137 -8.00 4.14 -6.02
N CYS A 138 -6.81 3.95 -5.46
CA CYS A 138 -6.06 2.71 -5.58
C CYS A 138 -6.87 1.52 -5.02
N TYR A 139 -7.44 1.68 -3.82
CA TYR A 139 -8.26 0.66 -3.19
C TYR A 139 -9.47 0.27 -4.04
N ASP A 140 -10.17 1.26 -4.57
CA ASP A 140 -11.36 1.04 -5.42
C ASP A 140 -11.00 0.24 -6.68
N LYS A 141 -9.92 0.62 -7.38
CA LYS A 141 -9.43 -0.11 -8.56
C LYS A 141 -9.00 -1.54 -8.24
N LEU A 142 -8.33 -1.74 -7.09
CA LEU A 142 -7.96 -3.08 -6.63
C LEU A 142 -9.21 -3.94 -6.37
N GLY A 143 -10.25 -3.35 -5.78
CA GLY A 143 -11.53 -4.01 -5.52
C GLY A 143 -12.25 -4.40 -6.81
N GLU A 144 -12.31 -3.50 -7.79
CA GLU A 144 -12.88 -3.78 -9.12
C GLU A 144 -12.14 -4.95 -9.80
N ARG A 145 -10.81 -4.92 -9.82
CA ARG A 145 -9.99 -5.98 -10.41
C ARG A 145 -10.21 -7.32 -9.73
N LEU A 146 -10.30 -7.33 -8.41
CA LEU A 146 -10.56 -8.54 -7.64
C LEU A 146 -11.94 -9.12 -7.97
N ASN A 147 -12.98 -8.29 -8.09
CA ASN A 147 -14.33 -8.72 -8.42
C ASN A 147 -14.40 -9.35 -9.81
N ILE A 148 -13.76 -8.73 -10.82
CA ILE A 148 -13.68 -9.28 -12.18
C ILE A 148 -13.01 -10.65 -12.15
N ASN A 149 -11.88 -10.80 -11.48
CA ASN A 149 -11.17 -12.06 -11.40
C ASN A 149 -12.01 -13.17 -10.74
N LEU A 150 -12.75 -12.85 -9.68
CA LEU A 150 -13.64 -13.80 -9.02
C LEU A 150 -14.83 -14.24 -9.90
N GLU A 151 -15.34 -13.34 -10.74
CA GLU A 151 -16.40 -13.68 -11.70
C GLU A 151 -15.87 -14.61 -12.80
N ASP A 152 -14.70 -14.32 -13.37
CA ASP A 152 -14.04 -15.17 -14.37
C ASP A 152 -13.77 -16.58 -13.82
N GLU A 153 -13.29 -16.70 -12.58
CA GLU A 153 -13.07 -17.99 -11.94
C GLU A 153 -14.37 -18.79 -11.76
N LYS A 154 -15.48 -18.12 -11.41
CA LYS A 154 -16.80 -18.78 -11.33
C LYS A 154 -17.28 -19.29 -12.68
N ILE A 155 -17.07 -18.51 -13.74
CA ILE A 155 -17.43 -18.89 -15.10
C ILE A 155 -16.62 -20.12 -15.51
N ILE A 156 -15.30 -20.09 -15.35
CA ILE A 156 -14.41 -21.20 -15.70
C ILE A 156 -14.80 -22.49 -14.93
N LYS A 157 -15.10 -22.38 -13.64
CA LYS A 157 -15.57 -23.53 -12.83
C LYS A 157 -16.90 -24.11 -13.31
N LYS A 158 -17.80 -23.26 -13.84
CA LYS A 158 -19.05 -23.74 -14.45
C LYS A 158 -18.78 -24.52 -15.75
N PHE A 159 -17.95 -24.01 -16.63
CA PHE A 159 -17.60 -24.69 -17.89
C PHE A 159 -16.93 -26.04 -17.65
N LYS A 160 -15.98 -26.12 -16.72
CA LYS A 160 -15.31 -27.40 -16.36
C LYS A 160 -16.25 -28.48 -15.81
N LYS A 161 -17.44 -28.10 -15.31
CA LYS A 161 -18.46 -29.08 -14.85
C LYS A 161 -19.28 -29.67 -16.00
N PHE A 162 -19.19 -29.13 -17.19
CA PHE A 162 -19.93 -29.59 -18.38
C PHE A 162 -19.06 -30.36 -19.38
N GLU A 163 -17.76 -30.51 -19.13
CA GLU A 163 -16.85 -31.36 -19.92
C GLU A 163 -16.86 -32.78 -19.35
N TRP A 164 -17.96 -33.54 -19.61
CA TRP A 164 -18.06 -35.01 -19.47
C TRP A 164 -18.80 -35.59 -20.67
#